data_69be70a5407582c934a3fc59afe4f4b8
#
_entry.id   69be70a5407582c934a3fc59afe4f4b8
#
_cell.length_a   1.000
_cell.length_b   1.000
_cell.length_c   1.000
_cell.angle_alpha   90.00
_cell.angle_beta   90.00
_cell.angle_gamma   90.00
#
_symmetry.space_group_name_H-M   'P 1'
#
loop_
_entity.id
_entity.type
_entity.pdbx_description
1 polymer ?
#
loop_
_entity_poly.entity_id
_entity_poly.type
_entity_poly.pdbx_seq_one_letter_code
_entity_poly.pdbx_strand_id
1 'polypeptide(L)'
;MTGTRTTAGREAGHNGTGYGPADTERWVPEPDKRPGRTAFQRDRARVLHSAALRRLAGKTQVVTPGTTEHLWDASPRTRLTHSLECAQVGRELGAALGCDPDLVETACLAHDLGHPPFGHNGEQALNEVAAPCGGFEGNAQSLRLLARLEPKRFVPEPDGTDVSVGLNLTRAALDAATKYPWPRGGHPTDPGSPKFGVYEDDLPVFAWFRQGAPEAARSFEAQVMDWADDVAYSVHDVEDGLHAGYLDPNCLLAEPERAEVFAIAAERYAPGADPAELGAALDRLLDQEWWPHGYDGTAVAQARLKDATSQLIGRFCLAAETATRAEWGTGRLTRHRARLVVPPGTRLECAVLKAVAERYVMRRPDQEALRADQRVIIAELAEALIARAPDGLDPQFRALYDRAEAAGDDTARMRALIDQIAALTDASARSLHARLTRPRGTL
;
A
#
# COMPACT_ATOMS: atom_id res chain seq x y z
N MET A 1 -50.86 11.06 42.01
CA MET A 1 -49.61 10.30 41.93
C MET A 1 -49.15 10.32 40.49
N THR A 2 -48.27 11.23 40.17
CA THR A 2 -47.76 11.51 38.81
C THR A 2 -46.45 10.76 38.61
N GLY A 3 -46.50 9.76 37.75
CA GLY A 3 -45.30 8.99 37.37
C GLY A 3 -44.54 9.71 36.25
N THR A 4 -43.36 10.16 36.59
CA THR A 4 -42.37 10.75 35.65
C THR A 4 -41.79 9.66 34.75
N ARG A 5 -42.08 9.70 33.45
CA ARG A 5 -41.39 8.90 32.45
C ARG A 5 -40.06 9.57 32.12
N THR A 6 -38.99 8.91 32.47
CA THR A 6 -37.62 9.23 32.06
C THR A 6 -37.50 8.94 30.57
N THR A 7 -37.31 9.98 29.79
CA THR A 7 -36.97 9.85 28.35
C THR A 7 -35.52 9.45 28.24
N ALA A 8 -35.26 8.19 27.87
CA ALA A 8 -33.95 7.73 27.43
C ALA A 8 -33.55 8.53 26.17
N GLY A 9 -32.31 9.06 26.19
CA GLY A 9 -31.77 9.84 25.10
C GLY A 9 -31.78 9.03 23.81
N ARG A 10 -32.37 9.64 22.77
CA ARG A 10 -32.24 9.16 21.38
C ARG A 10 -30.78 9.27 21.00
N GLU A 11 -30.10 8.14 20.82
CA GLU A 11 -28.84 8.06 20.12
C GLU A 11 -29.04 8.66 18.71
N ALA A 12 -28.14 9.58 18.35
CA ALA A 12 -28.15 10.26 17.06
C ALA A 12 -28.09 9.24 15.93
N GLY A 13 -29.06 9.29 15.02
CA GLY A 13 -29.30 8.29 14.00
C GLY A 13 -28.09 7.96 13.14
N HIS A 14 -27.57 6.77 13.27
CA HIS A 14 -26.76 6.10 12.26
C HIS A 14 -27.74 5.71 11.13
N ASN A 15 -27.61 6.38 9.98
CA ASN A 15 -28.34 6.01 8.76
C ASN A 15 -27.92 4.59 8.35
N GLY A 16 -28.49 3.54 8.83
CA GLY A 16 -28.35 2.11 8.44
C GLY A 16 -27.04 1.61 7.79
N THR A 17 -26.10 2.50 7.47
CA THR A 17 -24.83 2.25 6.77
C THR A 17 -23.66 1.90 7.70
N GLY A 18 -23.78 2.13 9.01
CA GLY A 18 -22.69 1.95 9.99
C GLY A 18 -21.73 3.15 10.09
N TYR A 19 -21.88 4.19 9.26
CA TYR A 19 -21.06 5.41 9.26
C TYR A 19 -21.89 6.63 9.68
N GLY A 20 -21.27 7.51 10.49
CA GLY A 20 -21.88 8.75 10.96
C GLY A 20 -21.53 9.96 10.06
N PRO A 21 -22.14 11.15 10.34
CA PRO A 21 -21.81 12.37 9.62
C PRO A 21 -20.31 12.71 9.66
N ALA A 22 -19.64 12.53 10.80
CA ALA A 22 -18.22 12.79 10.95
C ALA A 22 -17.35 11.95 9.99
N ASP A 23 -17.75 10.71 9.67
CA ASP A 23 -17.01 9.83 8.77
C ASP A 23 -16.96 10.37 7.33
N THR A 24 -17.95 11.16 6.94
CA THR A 24 -18.06 11.76 5.61
C THR A 24 -17.58 13.22 5.54
N GLU A 25 -17.17 13.81 6.68
CA GLU A 25 -16.54 15.13 6.71
C GLU A 25 -15.24 15.13 5.90
N ARG A 26 -14.91 16.32 5.35
CA ARG A 26 -13.67 16.59 4.63
C ARG A 26 -12.86 17.61 5.39
N TRP A 27 -11.53 17.53 5.26
CA TRP A 27 -10.61 18.48 5.89
C TRP A 27 -10.99 19.95 5.58
N VAL A 28 -11.33 20.19 4.32
CA VAL A 28 -11.82 21.49 3.88
C VAL A 28 -13.24 21.32 3.37
N PRO A 29 -14.19 22.14 3.84
CA PRO A 29 -15.56 22.12 3.35
C PRO A 29 -15.64 22.33 1.84
N GLU A 30 -16.58 21.66 1.20
CA GLU A 30 -16.84 21.80 -0.23
C GLU A 30 -18.28 22.20 -0.48
N PRO A 31 -18.56 22.95 -1.56
CA PRO A 31 -19.93 23.23 -1.98
C PRO A 31 -20.72 21.94 -2.20
N ASP A 32 -22.03 22.06 -2.11
CA ASP A 32 -22.95 20.95 -2.38
C ASP A 32 -22.67 20.33 -3.74
N LYS A 33 -22.68 19.01 -3.76
CA LYS A 33 -22.39 18.23 -4.97
C LYS A 33 -23.69 17.72 -5.60
N ARG A 34 -23.63 17.55 -6.92
CA ARG A 34 -24.70 16.91 -7.68
C ARG A 34 -25.16 15.62 -6.96
N PRO A 35 -26.47 15.38 -6.80
CA PRO A 35 -27.03 14.15 -6.25
C PRO A 35 -26.61 12.90 -7.03
N GLY A 36 -26.78 11.73 -6.44
CA GLY A 36 -26.61 10.44 -7.08
C GLY A 36 -25.29 9.71 -6.79
N ARG A 37 -24.38 10.33 -6.02
CA ARG A 37 -23.15 9.66 -5.57
C ARG A 37 -22.95 9.85 -4.07
N THR A 38 -22.56 8.77 -3.36
CA THR A 38 -22.16 8.84 -1.95
C THR A 38 -20.84 9.60 -1.78
N ALA A 39 -20.47 9.94 -0.55
CA ALA A 39 -19.19 10.56 -0.25
C ALA A 39 -18.03 9.62 -0.61
N PHE A 40 -18.15 8.32 -0.30
CA PHE A 40 -17.13 7.30 -0.57
C PHE A 40 -16.99 6.98 -2.05
N GLN A 41 -18.08 6.97 -2.82
CA GLN A 41 -18.00 6.88 -4.29
C GLN A 41 -17.23 8.04 -4.92
N ARG A 42 -17.33 9.24 -4.33
CA ARG A 42 -16.53 10.38 -4.78
C ARG A 42 -15.08 10.24 -4.42
N ASP A 43 -14.77 9.71 -3.25
CA ASP A 43 -13.39 9.47 -2.80
C ASP A 43 -12.69 8.43 -3.67
N ARG A 44 -13.36 7.31 -3.92
CA ARG A 44 -12.89 6.30 -4.87
C ARG A 44 -12.59 6.91 -6.25
N ALA A 45 -13.49 7.71 -6.78
CA ALA A 45 -13.26 8.37 -8.06
C ALA A 45 -12.08 9.37 -8.03
N ARG A 46 -11.85 10.06 -6.90
CA ARG A 46 -10.71 10.97 -6.75
C ARG A 46 -9.38 10.21 -6.80
N VAL A 47 -9.28 9.09 -6.08
CA VAL A 47 -8.09 8.24 -6.10
C VAL A 47 -7.91 7.62 -7.49
N LEU A 48 -8.97 7.04 -8.06
CA LEU A 48 -8.92 6.40 -9.38
C LEU A 48 -8.46 7.35 -10.50
N HIS A 49 -8.81 8.64 -10.43
CA HIS A 49 -8.42 9.63 -11.41
C HIS A 49 -7.15 10.43 -11.04
N SER A 50 -6.48 10.10 -9.92
CA SER A 50 -5.26 10.78 -9.52
C SER A 50 -4.08 10.49 -10.45
N ALA A 51 -3.14 11.43 -10.52
CA ALA A 51 -1.90 11.19 -11.24
C ALA A 51 -1.04 10.16 -10.51
N ALA A 52 -1.10 10.13 -9.17
CA ALA A 52 -0.38 9.15 -8.35
C ALA A 52 -0.75 7.71 -8.73
N LEU A 53 -2.04 7.39 -8.85
CA LEU A 53 -2.46 6.04 -9.25
C LEU A 53 -1.98 5.69 -10.67
N ARG A 54 -2.07 6.63 -11.63
CA ARG A 54 -1.55 6.39 -12.98
C ARG A 54 -0.06 6.12 -13.01
N ARG A 55 0.73 6.77 -12.13
CA ARG A 55 2.19 6.56 -12.05
C ARG A 55 2.55 5.13 -11.64
N LEU A 56 1.68 4.43 -10.90
CA LEU A 56 1.90 3.04 -10.51
C LEU A 56 2.03 2.09 -11.72
N ALA A 57 1.49 2.44 -12.88
CA ALA A 57 1.68 1.69 -14.13
C ALA A 57 3.16 1.64 -14.59
N GLY A 58 3.97 2.60 -14.18
CA GLY A 58 5.41 2.66 -14.49
C GLY A 58 6.31 2.29 -13.31
N LYS A 59 5.76 1.70 -12.24
CA LYS A 59 6.49 1.22 -11.07
C LYS A 59 6.39 -0.30 -10.99
N THR A 60 7.54 -0.97 -10.94
CA THR A 60 7.64 -2.44 -10.88
C THR A 60 7.03 -2.93 -9.55
N GLN A 61 6.24 -4.02 -9.61
CA GLN A 61 5.78 -4.74 -8.43
C GLN A 61 6.87 -5.69 -7.94
N VAL A 62 7.15 -6.76 -8.65
CA VAL A 62 8.15 -7.78 -8.31
C VAL A 62 9.04 -8.12 -9.49
N VAL A 63 8.47 -8.56 -10.61
CA VAL A 63 9.20 -8.92 -11.83
C VAL A 63 9.45 -7.68 -12.68
N THR A 64 10.71 -7.35 -12.94
CA THR A 64 11.07 -6.21 -13.78
C THR A 64 10.80 -6.54 -15.26
N PRO A 65 10.12 -5.66 -16.02
CA PRO A 65 9.91 -5.86 -17.45
C PRO A 65 11.20 -6.09 -18.20
N GLY A 66 11.21 -7.08 -19.11
CA GLY A 66 12.36 -7.39 -19.98
C GLY A 66 13.47 -8.22 -19.31
N THR A 67 13.25 -8.76 -18.12
CA THR A 67 14.18 -9.68 -17.44
C THR A 67 13.85 -11.15 -17.68
N THR A 68 12.71 -11.46 -18.32
CA THR A 68 12.29 -12.82 -18.66
C THR A 68 12.76 -13.21 -20.04
N GLU A 69 13.25 -14.44 -20.21
CA GLU A 69 13.68 -14.98 -21.48
C GLU A 69 12.50 -15.40 -22.39
N HIS A 70 11.29 -15.42 -21.86
CA HIS A 70 10.10 -15.92 -22.54
C HIS A 70 9.28 -14.79 -23.18
N LEU A 71 9.07 -14.87 -24.48
CA LEU A 71 8.33 -13.87 -25.28
C LEU A 71 6.84 -13.73 -24.90
N TRP A 72 6.25 -14.75 -24.25
CA TRP A 72 4.84 -14.71 -23.81
C TRP A 72 4.63 -13.95 -22.49
N ASP A 73 5.72 -13.59 -21.78
CA ASP A 73 5.69 -12.79 -20.55
C ASP A 73 5.96 -11.30 -20.85
N ALA A 74 5.29 -10.78 -21.87
CA ALA A 74 5.49 -9.39 -22.30
C ALA A 74 4.88 -8.34 -21.36
N SER A 75 4.14 -8.74 -20.30
CA SER A 75 3.39 -7.83 -19.42
C SER A 75 3.46 -8.25 -17.95
N PRO A 76 4.62 -8.10 -17.29
CA PRO A 76 4.71 -8.34 -15.86
C PRO A 76 3.78 -7.40 -15.08
N ARG A 77 3.32 -7.87 -13.92
CA ARG A 77 2.43 -7.10 -13.04
C ARG A 77 3.12 -5.82 -12.57
N THR A 78 2.44 -4.69 -12.74
CA THR A 78 2.86 -3.40 -12.22
C THR A 78 2.17 -3.12 -10.87
N ARG A 79 2.63 -2.11 -10.12
CA ARG A 79 1.92 -1.69 -8.90
C ARG A 79 0.50 -1.24 -9.16
N LEU A 80 0.19 -0.72 -10.36
CA LEU A 80 -1.17 -0.38 -10.74
C LEU A 80 -2.06 -1.62 -10.84
N THR A 81 -1.62 -2.66 -11.53
CA THR A 81 -2.40 -3.91 -11.66
C THR A 81 -2.58 -4.58 -10.31
N HIS A 82 -1.51 -4.65 -9.49
CA HIS A 82 -1.59 -5.12 -8.10
C HIS A 82 -2.61 -4.32 -7.26
N SER A 83 -2.56 -2.98 -7.29
CA SER A 83 -3.52 -2.14 -6.55
C SER A 83 -4.96 -2.35 -7.01
N LEU A 84 -5.21 -2.60 -8.30
CA LEU A 84 -6.54 -2.90 -8.82
C LEU A 84 -7.04 -4.28 -8.36
N GLU A 85 -6.17 -5.28 -8.35
CA GLU A 85 -6.49 -6.63 -7.87
C GLU A 85 -6.71 -6.65 -6.34
N CYS A 86 -5.85 -5.99 -5.57
CA CYS A 86 -6.05 -5.77 -4.14
C CYS A 86 -7.38 -5.05 -3.87
N ALA A 87 -7.73 -4.04 -4.68
CA ALA A 87 -8.98 -3.31 -4.55
C ALA A 87 -10.21 -4.19 -4.79
N GLN A 88 -10.15 -5.12 -5.74
CA GLN A 88 -11.21 -6.10 -5.97
C GLN A 88 -11.39 -7.02 -4.75
N VAL A 89 -10.30 -7.61 -4.26
CA VAL A 89 -10.30 -8.49 -3.08
C VAL A 89 -10.84 -7.76 -1.85
N GLY A 90 -10.32 -6.57 -1.56
CA GLY A 90 -10.72 -5.79 -0.41
C GLY A 90 -12.17 -5.33 -0.47
N ARG A 91 -12.64 -4.91 -1.65
CA ARG A 91 -14.03 -4.52 -1.89
C ARG A 91 -15.01 -5.65 -1.56
N GLU A 92 -14.74 -6.88 -2.03
CA GLU A 92 -15.59 -8.04 -1.81
C GLU A 92 -15.57 -8.47 -0.34
N LEU A 93 -14.41 -8.61 0.27
CA LEU A 93 -14.27 -8.97 1.68
C LEU A 93 -14.90 -7.91 2.60
N GLY A 94 -14.67 -6.62 2.31
CA GLY A 94 -15.25 -5.53 3.04
C GLY A 94 -16.78 -5.52 2.99
N ALA A 95 -17.36 -5.75 1.80
CA ALA A 95 -18.81 -5.87 1.62
C ALA A 95 -19.38 -7.06 2.41
N ALA A 96 -18.73 -8.23 2.37
CA ALA A 96 -19.12 -9.41 3.12
C ALA A 96 -19.09 -9.18 4.65
N LEU A 97 -18.19 -8.32 5.13
CA LEU A 97 -18.07 -7.93 6.53
C LEU A 97 -18.93 -6.71 6.92
N GLY A 98 -19.66 -6.12 5.95
CA GLY A 98 -20.61 -5.02 6.19
C GLY A 98 -20.01 -3.62 6.17
N CYS A 99 -18.77 -3.46 5.68
CA CYS A 99 -18.18 -2.17 5.32
C CYS A 99 -18.87 -1.57 4.08
N ASP A 100 -18.69 -0.26 3.88
CA ASP A 100 -18.98 0.35 2.58
C ASP A 100 -17.91 -0.11 1.57
N PRO A 101 -18.27 -0.80 0.47
CA PRO A 101 -17.30 -1.35 -0.47
C PRO A 101 -16.51 -0.27 -1.20
N ASP A 102 -17.08 0.91 -1.47
CA ASP A 102 -16.35 2.00 -2.13
C ASP A 102 -15.31 2.62 -1.19
N LEU A 103 -15.52 2.58 0.13
CA LEU A 103 -14.54 3.01 1.12
C LEU A 103 -13.34 2.08 1.19
N VAL A 104 -13.58 0.76 1.27
CA VAL A 104 -12.49 -0.24 1.31
C VAL A 104 -11.72 -0.25 -0.02
N GLU A 105 -12.42 -0.21 -1.16
CA GLU A 105 -11.78 -0.10 -2.46
C GLU A 105 -10.90 1.16 -2.57
N THR A 106 -11.36 2.31 -2.01
CA THR A 106 -10.55 3.53 -1.96
C THR A 106 -9.25 3.32 -1.20
N ALA A 107 -9.30 2.65 -0.04
CA ALA A 107 -8.13 2.34 0.77
C ALA A 107 -7.15 1.42 0.01
N CYS A 108 -7.66 0.35 -0.62
CA CYS A 108 -6.87 -0.58 -1.41
C CYS A 108 -6.23 0.09 -2.63
N LEU A 109 -6.94 0.96 -3.35
CA LEU A 109 -6.35 1.73 -4.46
C LEU A 109 -5.26 2.70 -4.00
N ALA A 110 -5.32 3.14 -2.75
CA ALA A 110 -4.42 4.17 -2.21
C ALA A 110 -3.19 3.60 -1.49
N HIS A 111 -3.17 2.31 -1.12
CA HIS A 111 -2.15 1.76 -0.23
C HIS A 111 -0.72 1.90 -0.76
N ASP A 112 -0.52 1.76 -2.06
CA ASP A 112 0.78 1.74 -2.74
C ASP A 112 1.17 3.07 -3.43
N LEU A 113 0.34 4.13 -3.34
CA LEU A 113 0.56 5.40 -4.05
C LEU A 113 1.92 6.03 -3.76
N GLY A 114 2.38 5.91 -2.52
CA GLY A 114 3.61 6.52 -2.02
C GLY A 114 4.89 5.76 -2.33
N HIS A 115 4.83 4.58 -2.92
CA HIS A 115 6.05 3.86 -3.28
C HIS A 115 6.90 4.67 -4.26
N PRO A 116 8.23 4.78 -4.02
CA PRO A 116 9.15 5.45 -4.95
C PRO A 116 9.46 4.55 -6.15
N PRO A 117 10.22 5.01 -7.14
CA PRO A 117 10.77 4.12 -8.16
C PRO A 117 11.59 2.98 -7.54
N PHE A 118 11.58 1.82 -8.19
CA PHE A 118 12.30 0.60 -7.80
C PHE A 118 11.78 -0.07 -6.51
N GLY A 119 10.53 0.20 -6.12
CA GLY A 119 9.85 -0.48 -5.01
C GLY A 119 10.56 -0.36 -3.67
N HIS A 120 10.59 -1.43 -2.88
CA HIS A 120 11.23 -1.43 -1.55
C HIS A 120 12.74 -1.17 -1.59
N ASN A 121 13.43 -1.52 -2.69
CA ASN A 121 14.84 -1.23 -2.84
C ASN A 121 15.09 0.28 -2.98
N GLY A 122 14.27 0.97 -3.78
CA GLY A 122 14.29 2.42 -3.88
C GLY A 122 13.81 3.12 -2.61
N GLU A 123 12.83 2.54 -1.90
CA GLU A 123 12.36 3.03 -0.61
C GLU A 123 13.48 3.06 0.44
N GLN A 124 14.26 1.97 0.54
CA GLN A 124 15.40 1.91 1.44
C GLN A 124 16.45 2.98 1.11
N ALA A 125 16.85 3.08 -0.17
CA ALA A 125 17.83 4.10 -0.60
C ALA A 125 17.32 5.52 -0.36
N LEU A 126 16.04 5.78 -0.65
CA LEU A 126 15.44 7.10 -0.45
C LEU A 126 15.28 7.45 1.04
N ASN A 127 15.03 6.45 1.92
CA ASN A 127 14.99 6.68 3.36
C ASN A 127 16.37 7.12 3.92
N GLU A 128 17.46 6.57 3.41
CA GLU A 128 18.83 6.98 3.78
C GLU A 128 19.10 8.44 3.38
N VAL A 129 18.75 8.80 2.14
CA VAL A 129 18.87 10.17 1.64
C VAL A 129 17.98 11.15 2.39
N ALA A 130 16.77 10.74 2.75
CA ALA A 130 15.78 11.56 3.44
C ALA A 130 16.03 11.72 4.95
N ALA A 131 17.10 11.16 5.50
CA ALA A 131 17.40 11.25 6.92
C ALA A 131 17.35 12.68 7.49
N PRO A 132 17.87 13.74 6.79
CA PRO A 132 17.81 15.12 7.27
C PRO A 132 16.39 15.69 7.41
N CYS A 133 15.40 15.11 6.71
CA CYS A 133 14.00 15.55 6.78
C CYS A 133 13.07 14.50 7.43
N GLY A 134 13.59 13.68 8.34
CA GLY A 134 12.79 12.69 9.08
C GLY A 134 12.60 11.37 8.37
N GLY A 135 13.39 11.07 7.33
CA GLY A 135 13.37 9.79 6.60
C GLY A 135 12.25 9.68 5.55
N PHE A 136 12.13 8.49 4.99
CA PHE A 136 11.11 8.16 3.99
C PHE A 136 10.42 6.84 4.34
N GLU A 137 9.12 6.78 4.14
CA GLU A 137 8.30 5.57 4.26
C GLU A 137 7.12 5.65 3.29
N GLY A 138 6.89 4.59 2.50
CA GLY A 138 5.88 4.58 1.43
C GLY A 138 4.46 4.86 1.91
N ASN A 139 4.06 4.36 3.09
CA ASN A 139 2.72 4.63 3.62
C ASN A 139 2.54 6.08 4.09
N ALA A 140 3.57 6.68 4.70
CA ALA A 140 3.55 8.11 5.01
C ALA A 140 3.48 8.95 3.75
N GLN A 141 4.21 8.55 2.70
CA GLN A 141 4.14 9.21 1.39
C GLN A 141 2.78 9.02 0.72
N SER A 142 2.09 7.87 0.90
CA SER A 142 0.72 7.68 0.43
C SER A 142 -0.23 8.68 1.09
N LEU A 143 -0.17 8.84 2.41
CA LEU A 143 -0.96 9.86 3.10
C LEU A 143 -0.63 11.27 2.59
N ARG A 144 0.65 11.61 2.42
CA ARG A 144 1.10 12.91 1.92
C ARG A 144 0.56 13.19 0.51
N LEU A 145 0.53 12.19 -0.38
CA LEU A 145 -0.11 12.33 -1.69
C LEU A 145 -1.59 12.63 -1.57
N LEU A 146 -2.32 11.90 -0.72
CA LEU A 146 -3.76 12.08 -0.53
C LEU A 146 -4.13 13.42 0.11
N ALA A 147 -3.30 13.91 1.05
CA ALA A 147 -3.59 15.07 1.88
C ALA A 147 -2.93 16.36 1.41
N ARG A 148 -1.95 16.30 0.48
CA ARG A 148 -1.14 17.47 0.09
C ARG A 148 -0.75 17.49 -1.38
N LEU A 149 -0.13 16.42 -1.92
CA LEU A 149 0.58 16.49 -3.19
C LEU A 149 -0.29 16.29 -4.43
N GLU A 150 -1.38 15.53 -4.37
CA GLU A 150 -2.30 15.39 -5.50
C GLU A 150 -3.20 16.63 -5.64
N PRO A 151 -3.01 17.50 -6.64
CA PRO A 151 -3.61 18.83 -6.67
C PRO A 151 -5.09 18.79 -7.05
N LYS A 152 -5.97 18.71 -6.06
CA LYS A 152 -7.43 18.72 -6.26
C LYS A 152 -8.12 19.94 -5.65
N ARG A 153 -7.72 20.31 -4.44
CA ARG A 153 -8.30 21.43 -3.70
C ARG A 153 -7.19 22.30 -3.13
N PHE A 154 -7.46 23.59 -3.11
CA PHE A 154 -6.57 24.60 -2.55
C PHE A 154 -7.34 25.45 -1.55
N VAL A 155 -6.65 25.97 -0.56
CA VAL A 155 -7.13 26.96 0.39
C VAL A 155 -6.19 28.17 0.37
N PRO A 156 -6.73 29.39 0.42
CA PRO A 156 -5.89 30.58 0.52
C PRO A 156 -5.31 30.68 1.92
N GLU A 157 -4.02 30.96 1.99
CA GLU A 157 -3.29 31.34 3.22
C GLU A 157 -3.40 32.85 3.47
N PRO A 158 -3.13 33.31 4.71
CA PRO A 158 -3.15 34.74 5.04
C PRO A 158 -2.20 35.60 4.20
N ASP A 159 -1.13 35.04 3.68
CA ASP A 159 -0.17 35.70 2.79
C ASP A 159 -0.62 35.80 1.33
N GLY A 160 -1.82 35.30 1.02
CA GLY A 160 -2.40 35.26 -0.32
C GLY A 160 -1.93 34.13 -1.21
N THR A 161 -1.11 33.20 -0.69
CA THR A 161 -0.74 31.98 -1.42
C THR A 161 -1.81 30.91 -1.28
N ASP A 162 -1.97 30.08 -2.32
CA ASP A 162 -2.86 28.94 -2.30
C ASP A 162 -2.09 27.67 -1.86
N VAL A 163 -2.59 26.99 -0.82
CA VAL A 163 -2.03 25.72 -0.33
C VAL A 163 -2.90 24.56 -0.76
N SER A 164 -2.28 23.54 -1.34
CA SER A 164 -2.97 22.31 -1.70
C SER A 164 -3.35 21.52 -0.44
N VAL A 165 -4.60 21.06 -0.39
CA VAL A 165 -5.10 20.09 0.60
C VAL A 165 -5.34 18.72 -0.04
N GLY A 166 -4.58 18.39 -1.06
CA GLY A 166 -4.60 17.11 -1.74
C GLY A 166 -5.93 16.81 -2.41
N LEU A 167 -6.30 15.55 -2.37
CA LEU A 167 -7.59 15.07 -2.89
C LEU A 167 -8.78 15.47 -2.03
N ASN A 168 -8.55 15.96 -0.82
CA ASN A 168 -9.58 16.32 0.16
C ASN A 168 -10.60 15.19 0.35
N LEU A 169 -10.08 13.99 0.67
CA LEU A 169 -10.90 12.81 0.94
C LEU A 169 -11.66 12.97 2.26
N THR A 170 -12.67 12.13 2.46
CA THR A 170 -13.39 12.08 3.73
C THR A 170 -12.50 11.56 4.86
N ARG A 171 -12.87 11.90 6.10
CA ARG A 171 -12.21 11.42 7.32
C ARG A 171 -12.05 9.89 7.32
N ALA A 172 -13.13 9.16 7.03
CA ALA A 172 -13.10 7.71 6.98
C ALA A 172 -12.18 7.17 5.88
N ALA A 173 -12.10 7.81 4.71
CA ALA A 173 -11.26 7.37 3.61
C ALA A 173 -9.77 7.57 3.92
N LEU A 174 -9.38 8.68 4.54
CA LEU A 174 -8.00 8.90 4.97
C LEU A 174 -7.58 7.88 6.04
N ASP A 175 -8.45 7.62 7.03
CA ASP A 175 -8.18 6.65 8.08
C ASP A 175 -8.13 5.21 7.56
N ALA A 176 -9.01 4.84 6.63
CA ALA A 176 -9.02 3.54 5.97
C ALA A 176 -7.76 3.29 5.12
N ALA A 177 -7.19 4.33 4.50
CA ALA A 177 -5.96 4.26 3.72
C ALA A 177 -4.68 4.29 4.58
N THR A 178 -4.80 4.43 5.92
CA THR A 178 -3.65 4.56 6.81
C THR A 178 -3.30 3.20 7.45
N LYS A 179 -2.31 2.52 6.89
CA LYS A 179 -1.81 1.21 7.37
C LYS A 179 -1.08 1.32 8.72
N TYR A 180 -0.32 2.40 8.93
CA TYR A 180 0.46 2.65 10.15
C TYR A 180 0.01 3.98 10.79
N PRO A 181 -1.00 3.95 11.69
CA PRO A 181 -1.59 5.17 12.25
C PRO A 181 -0.73 5.78 13.37
N TRP A 182 0.57 6.04 13.08
CA TRP A 182 1.53 6.68 13.98
C TRP A 182 2.64 7.40 13.19
N PRO A 183 3.27 8.42 13.78
CA PRO A 183 4.46 9.06 13.24
C PRO A 183 5.71 8.17 13.44
N ARG A 184 6.83 8.59 12.88
CA ARG A 184 8.12 7.91 13.05
C ARG A 184 8.45 7.78 14.55
N GLY A 185 8.87 6.59 14.97
CA GLY A 185 9.15 6.27 16.40
C GLY A 185 7.90 6.06 17.25
N GLY A 186 6.69 6.21 16.71
CA GLY A 186 5.43 6.03 17.42
C GLY A 186 4.84 4.61 17.33
N HIS A 187 5.61 3.62 16.87
CA HIS A 187 5.11 2.24 16.82
C HIS A 187 4.79 1.72 18.23
N PRO A 188 3.61 1.14 18.46
CA PRO A 188 3.11 0.86 19.83
C PRO A 188 3.93 -0.17 20.60
N THR A 189 4.66 -1.07 19.94
CA THR A 189 5.43 -2.14 20.59
C THR A 189 6.89 -2.19 20.17
N ASP A 190 7.29 -1.48 19.12
CA ASP A 190 8.66 -1.44 18.60
C ASP A 190 9.04 -0.01 18.16
N PRO A 191 9.54 0.83 19.09
CA PRO A 191 9.96 2.19 18.75
C PRO A 191 11.09 2.28 17.70
N GLY A 192 11.82 1.18 17.48
CA GLY A 192 12.86 1.07 16.45
C GLY A 192 12.34 0.75 15.05
N SER A 193 11.06 0.43 14.91
CA SER A 193 10.44 0.10 13.63
C SER A 193 10.59 1.25 12.63
N PRO A 194 11.05 0.96 11.40
CA PRO A 194 11.11 1.97 10.35
C PRO A 194 9.73 2.34 9.78
N LYS A 195 8.65 1.62 10.18
CA LYS A 195 7.31 1.76 9.64
C LYS A 195 6.51 2.84 10.36
N PHE A 196 6.00 3.81 9.60
CA PHE A 196 5.14 4.89 10.07
C PHE A 196 4.22 5.38 8.93
N GLY A 197 3.14 6.08 9.25
CA GLY A 197 2.13 6.48 8.26
C GLY A 197 1.90 7.98 8.15
N VAL A 198 2.70 8.82 8.82
CA VAL A 198 2.55 10.27 8.74
C VAL A 198 3.89 10.97 8.96
N TYR A 199 4.18 11.99 8.13
CA TYR A 199 5.28 12.92 8.36
C TYR A 199 4.86 14.04 9.31
N GLU A 200 5.85 14.74 9.90
CA GLU A 200 5.61 15.78 10.90
C GLU A 200 4.76 16.93 10.35
N ASP A 201 5.01 17.37 9.13
CA ASP A 201 4.28 18.46 8.47
C ASP A 201 2.84 18.07 8.03
N ASP A 202 2.48 16.78 8.06
CA ASP A 202 1.14 16.29 7.78
C ASP A 202 0.35 15.90 9.07
N LEU A 203 0.96 16.09 10.27
CA LEU A 203 0.30 15.81 11.55
C LEU A 203 -1.03 16.57 11.78
N PRO A 204 -1.24 17.81 11.34
CA PRO A 204 -2.51 18.49 11.54
C PRO A 204 -3.69 17.77 10.88
N VAL A 205 -3.58 17.35 9.64
CA VAL A 205 -4.62 16.60 8.95
C VAL A 205 -4.75 15.19 9.52
N PHE A 206 -3.63 14.57 9.92
CA PHE A 206 -3.64 13.27 10.59
C PHE A 206 -4.41 13.33 11.91
N ALA A 207 -4.12 14.27 12.79
CA ALA A 207 -4.82 14.45 14.05
C ALA A 207 -6.32 14.69 13.86
N TRP A 208 -6.70 15.44 12.81
CA TRP A 208 -8.10 15.69 12.48
C TRP A 208 -8.84 14.40 12.10
N PHE A 209 -8.32 13.60 11.16
CA PHE A 209 -9.08 12.40 10.76
C PHE A 209 -9.00 11.29 11.80
N ARG A 210 -8.00 11.31 12.68
CA ARG A 210 -7.85 10.38 13.81
C ARG A 210 -8.64 10.77 15.06
N GLN A 211 -9.26 11.94 15.09
CA GLN A 211 -10.01 12.41 16.25
C GLN A 211 -11.08 11.40 16.68
N GLY A 212 -11.01 10.92 17.92
CA GLY A 212 -11.92 9.92 18.49
C GLY A 212 -11.57 8.47 18.16
N ALA A 213 -10.55 8.22 17.34
CA ALA A 213 -10.01 6.88 17.13
C ALA A 213 -9.12 6.46 18.33
N PRO A 214 -9.08 5.16 18.69
CA PRO A 214 -8.13 4.67 19.69
C PRO A 214 -6.69 4.90 19.20
N GLU A 215 -5.80 5.17 20.15
CA GLU A 215 -4.38 5.42 19.84
C GLU A 215 -3.77 4.23 19.09
N ALA A 216 -3.02 4.50 18.05
CA ALA A 216 -2.34 3.55 17.19
C ALA A 216 -3.21 2.39 16.64
N ALA A 217 -4.53 2.43 16.81
CA ALA A 217 -5.43 1.41 16.30
C ALA A 217 -5.82 1.69 14.84
N ARG A 218 -5.68 0.69 13.98
CA ARG A 218 -6.21 0.75 12.60
C ARG A 218 -7.73 0.71 12.60
N SER A 219 -8.37 1.43 11.70
CA SER A 219 -9.80 1.23 11.42
C SER A 219 -10.04 -0.18 10.87
N PHE A 220 -11.25 -0.68 10.98
CA PHE A 220 -11.60 -2.01 10.47
C PHE A 220 -11.37 -2.10 8.95
N GLU A 221 -11.71 -1.04 8.22
CA GLU A 221 -11.47 -0.92 6.78
C GLU A 221 -9.97 -0.97 6.44
N ALA A 222 -9.10 -0.34 7.25
CA ALA A 222 -7.65 -0.44 7.07
C ALA A 222 -7.11 -1.85 7.35
N GLN A 223 -7.73 -2.60 8.28
CA GLN A 223 -7.38 -4.00 8.52
C GLN A 223 -7.82 -4.91 7.37
N VAL A 224 -8.99 -4.64 6.76
CA VAL A 224 -9.47 -5.36 5.58
C VAL A 224 -8.57 -5.06 4.37
N MET A 225 -8.17 -3.80 4.17
CA MET A 225 -7.22 -3.41 3.13
C MET A 225 -5.87 -4.10 3.30
N ASP A 226 -5.31 -4.11 4.52
CA ASP A 226 -4.03 -4.75 4.84
C ASP A 226 -4.06 -6.27 4.59
N TRP A 227 -5.18 -6.93 4.92
CA TRP A 227 -5.35 -8.35 4.62
C TRP A 227 -5.55 -8.62 3.11
N ALA A 228 -6.28 -7.76 2.42
CA ALA A 228 -6.45 -7.86 0.97
C ALA A 228 -5.12 -7.68 0.22
N ASP A 229 -4.26 -6.76 0.68
CA ASP A 229 -2.89 -6.58 0.21
C ASP A 229 -2.05 -7.85 0.46
N ASP A 230 -2.10 -8.39 1.68
CA ASP A 230 -1.41 -9.62 2.05
C ASP A 230 -1.82 -10.82 1.17
N VAL A 231 -3.11 -10.97 0.90
CA VAL A 231 -3.66 -12.01 0.02
C VAL A 231 -3.21 -11.79 -1.42
N ALA A 232 -3.42 -10.59 -1.96
CA ALA A 232 -3.04 -10.26 -3.33
C ALA A 232 -1.53 -10.47 -3.56
N TYR A 233 -0.69 -9.94 -2.65
CA TYR A 233 0.76 -10.08 -2.71
C TYR A 233 1.19 -11.55 -2.67
N SER A 234 0.71 -12.35 -1.69
CA SER A 234 1.15 -13.74 -1.52
C SER A 234 0.75 -14.64 -2.68
N VAL A 235 -0.42 -14.42 -3.26
CA VAL A 235 -0.97 -15.26 -4.34
C VAL A 235 -0.41 -14.85 -5.70
N HIS A 236 -0.42 -13.55 -5.98
CA HIS A 236 -0.01 -13.05 -7.30
C HIS A 236 1.51 -13.16 -7.53
N ASP A 237 2.32 -13.00 -6.50
CA ASP A 237 3.78 -13.13 -6.65
C ASP A 237 4.19 -14.59 -6.91
N VAL A 238 3.46 -15.56 -6.35
CA VAL A 238 3.64 -16.98 -6.68
C VAL A 238 3.15 -17.26 -8.11
N GLU A 239 1.99 -16.72 -8.51
CA GLU A 239 1.48 -16.81 -9.89
C GLU A 239 2.50 -16.25 -10.89
N ASP A 240 3.04 -15.06 -10.63
CA ASP A 240 4.05 -14.42 -11.47
C ASP A 240 5.35 -15.25 -11.53
N GLY A 241 5.76 -15.85 -10.41
CA GLY A 241 6.93 -16.74 -10.36
C GLY A 241 6.78 -18.00 -11.18
N LEU A 242 5.60 -18.63 -11.14
CA LEU A 242 5.25 -19.79 -11.96
C LEU A 242 5.17 -19.40 -13.44
N HIS A 243 4.49 -18.31 -13.76
CA HIS A 243 4.31 -17.83 -15.12
C HIS A 243 5.65 -17.45 -15.78
N ALA A 244 6.55 -16.81 -15.03
CA ALA A 244 7.88 -16.44 -15.50
C ALA A 244 8.87 -17.62 -15.54
N GLY A 245 8.48 -18.81 -15.10
CA GLY A 245 9.35 -20.00 -15.04
C GLY A 245 10.44 -19.93 -13.96
N TYR A 246 10.31 -19.03 -12.99
CA TYR A 246 11.25 -18.90 -11.88
C TYR A 246 10.99 -19.90 -10.76
N LEU A 247 9.77 -20.38 -10.65
CA LEU A 247 9.31 -21.35 -9.66
C LEU A 247 8.82 -22.62 -10.37
N ASP A 248 9.44 -23.76 -10.04
CA ASP A 248 8.85 -25.07 -10.27
C ASP A 248 8.10 -25.51 -9.00
N PRO A 249 6.77 -25.68 -9.01
CA PRO A 249 6.03 -26.03 -7.80
C PRO A 249 6.48 -27.36 -7.19
N ASN A 250 7.08 -28.26 -7.98
CA ASN A 250 7.59 -29.56 -7.47
C ASN A 250 8.82 -29.40 -6.57
N CYS A 251 9.56 -28.29 -6.65
CA CYS A 251 10.70 -28.08 -5.76
C CYS A 251 10.27 -27.98 -4.28
N LEU A 252 9.03 -27.57 -4.01
CA LEU A 252 8.45 -27.50 -2.67
C LEU A 252 8.18 -28.87 -2.03
N LEU A 253 8.39 -29.97 -2.76
CA LEU A 253 8.38 -31.33 -2.24
C LEU A 253 9.72 -31.75 -1.64
N ALA A 254 10.82 -31.04 -1.99
CA ALA A 254 12.17 -31.36 -1.53
C ALA A 254 12.46 -30.72 -0.17
N GLU A 255 12.90 -31.55 0.80
CA GLU A 255 13.15 -31.09 2.17
C GLU A 255 14.15 -29.90 2.28
N PRO A 256 15.28 -29.84 1.51
CA PRO A 256 16.18 -28.71 1.56
C PRO A 256 15.51 -27.40 1.13
N GLU A 257 14.68 -27.41 0.10
CA GLU A 257 13.98 -26.21 -0.38
C GLU A 257 12.92 -25.75 0.62
N ARG A 258 12.20 -26.69 1.24
CA ARG A 258 11.26 -26.39 2.33
C ARG A 258 11.96 -25.71 3.50
N ALA A 259 13.10 -26.22 3.92
CA ALA A 259 13.85 -25.65 5.03
C ALA A 259 14.26 -24.19 4.78
N GLU A 260 14.71 -23.86 3.56
CA GLU A 260 15.04 -22.49 3.18
C GLU A 260 13.79 -21.57 3.15
N VAL A 261 12.69 -22.04 2.58
CA VAL A 261 11.42 -21.31 2.57
C VAL A 261 10.94 -21.04 3.99
N PHE A 262 11.00 -22.04 4.88
CA PHE A 262 10.57 -21.89 6.28
C PHE A 262 11.47 -20.94 7.07
N ALA A 263 12.79 -20.95 6.82
CA ALA A 263 13.70 -20.00 7.42
C ALA A 263 13.35 -18.55 7.03
N ILE A 264 13.06 -18.29 5.75
CA ILE A 264 12.61 -16.98 5.27
C ILE A 264 11.26 -16.60 5.89
N ALA A 265 10.30 -17.55 5.95
CA ALA A 265 8.99 -17.31 6.54
C ALA A 265 9.09 -16.93 8.02
N ALA A 266 9.88 -17.67 8.80
CA ALA A 266 10.09 -17.43 10.22
C ALA A 266 10.88 -16.14 10.51
N GLU A 267 11.79 -15.75 9.63
CA GLU A 267 12.55 -14.50 9.75
C GLU A 267 11.68 -13.26 9.46
N ARG A 268 10.86 -13.30 8.41
CA ARG A 268 10.27 -12.09 7.82
C ARG A 268 8.75 -11.98 7.89
N TYR A 269 8.03 -13.08 7.80
CA TYR A 269 6.57 -13.07 7.60
C TYR A 269 5.77 -13.65 8.76
N ALA A 270 6.39 -14.55 9.55
CA ALA A 270 5.81 -15.17 10.74
C ALA A 270 6.89 -15.34 11.83
N PRO A 271 7.40 -14.23 12.42
CA PRO A 271 8.46 -14.27 13.39
C PRO A 271 8.14 -15.23 14.55
N GLY A 272 9.05 -16.17 14.79
CA GLY A 272 8.92 -17.17 15.87
C GLY A 272 8.00 -18.37 15.54
N ALA A 273 7.50 -18.51 14.31
CA ALA A 273 6.74 -19.68 13.90
C ALA A 273 7.63 -20.94 13.91
N ASP A 274 7.07 -22.05 14.39
CA ASP A 274 7.73 -23.36 14.38
C ASP A 274 7.82 -23.86 12.92
N PRO A 275 9.00 -24.37 12.47
CA PRO A 275 9.13 -25.02 11.16
C PRO A 275 8.10 -26.14 10.90
N ALA A 276 7.70 -26.88 11.92
CA ALA A 276 6.67 -27.90 11.80
C ALA A 276 5.27 -27.30 11.50
N GLU A 277 4.94 -26.13 12.08
CA GLU A 277 3.67 -25.42 11.77
C GLU A 277 3.70 -24.85 10.35
N LEU A 278 4.85 -24.31 9.91
CA LEU A 278 5.04 -23.86 8.53
C LEU A 278 4.98 -25.03 7.54
N GLY A 279 5.54 -26.18 7.90
CA GLY A 279 5.44 -27.42 7.12
C GLY A 279 3.97 -27.87 6.96
N ALA A 280 3.25 -27.93 8.05
CA ALA A 280 1.82 -28.25 8.02
C ALA A 280 0.98 -27.23 7.22
N ALA A 281 1.38 -25.95 7.21
CA ALA A 281 0.74 -24.92 6.40
C ALA A 281 1.01 -25.15 4.90
N LEU A 282 2.23 -25.47 4.52
CA LEU A 282 2.58 -25.80 3.13
C LEU A 282 1.86 -27.08 2.68
N ASP A 283 1.85 -28.14 3.50
CA ASP A 283 1.19 -29.41 3.16
C ASP A 283 -0.31 -29.19 2.89
N ARG A 284 -1.00 -28.38 3.70
CA ARG A 284 -2.40 -28.02 3.44
C ARG A 284 -2.64 -27.34 2.10
N LEU A 285 -1.66 -26.61 1.55
CA LEU A 285 -1.73 -26.00 0.23
C LEU A 285 -1.45 -27.03 -0.87
N LEU A 286 -0.40 -27.84 -0.69
CA LEU A 286 0.02 -28.86 -1.65
C LEU A 286 -1.04 -29.98 -1.83
N ASP A 287 -1.79 -30.29 -0.77
CA ASP A 287 -2.87 -31.30 -0.78
C ASP A 287 -4.15 -30.85 -1.51
N GLN A 288 -4.21 -29.61 -1.99
CA GLN A 288 -5.39 -29.14 -2.72
C GLN A 288 -5.38 -29.65 -4.16
N GLU A 289 -6.51 -30.16 -4.64
CA GLU A 289 -6.68 -30.69 -6.01
C GLU A 289 -6.36 -29.64 -7.10
N TRP A 290 -6.57 -28.36 -6.79
CA TRP A 290 -6.27 -27.23 -7.69
C TRP A 290 -4.83 -26.75 -7.61
N TRP A 291 -3.99 -27.28 -6.70
CA TRP A 291 -2.60 -26.86 -6.63
C TRP A 291 -1.85 -27.23 -7.93
N PRO A 292 -1.08 -26.29 -8.54
CA PRO A 292 -0.39 -26.56 -9.80
C PRO A 292 0.78 -27.55 -9.58
N HIS A 293 0.83 -28.60 -10.38
CA HIS A 293 1.91 -29.60 -10.37
C HIS A 293 3.00 -29.31 -11.41
N GLY A 294 2.87 -28.23 -12.19
CA GLY A 294 3.81 -27.76 -13.19
C GLY A 294 3.19 -26.69 -14.07
N TYR A 295 4.07 -25.94 -14.75
CA TYR A 295 3.65 -24.90 -15.67
C TYR A 295 4.49 -24.95 -16.95
N ASP A 296 3.85 -25.20 -18.10
CA ASP A 296 4.49 -25.36 -19.41
C ASP A 296 4.11 -24.26 -20.41
N GLY A 297 3.42 -23.19 -19.95
CA GLY A 297 2.98 -22.08 -20.78
C GLY A 297 1.81 -22.36 -21.72
N THR A 298 1.28 -23.61 -21.76
CA THR A 298 0.09 -23.94 -22.57
C THR A 298 -1.16 -23.21 -22.06
N ALA A 299 -2.15 -23.02 -22.92
CA ALA A 299 -3.44 -22.43 -22.53
C ALA A 299 -4.12 -23.23 -21.38
N VAL A 300 -3.92 -24.54 -21.33
CA VAL A 300 -4.43 -25.41 -20.26
C VAL A 300 -3.70 -25.12 -18.94
N ALA A 301 -2.36 -25.00 -18.96
CA ALA A 301 -1.57 -24.66 -17.78
C ALA A 301 -1.91 -23.25 -17.27
N GLN A 302 -2.10 -22.29 -18.17
CA GLN A 302 -2.55 -20.93 -17.81
C GLN A 302 -3.94 -20.93 -17.16
N ALA A 303 -4.89 -21.71 -17.69
CA ALA A 303 -6.23 -21.84 -17.10
C ALA A 303 -6.18 -22.44 -15.69
N ARG A 304 -5.37 -23.50 -15.48
CA ARG A 304 -5.15 -24.11 -14.17
C ARG A 304 -4.51 -23.15 -13.16
N LEU A 305 -3.55 -22.37 -13.61
CA LEU A 305 -2.89 -21.38 -12.76
C LEU A 305 -3.87 -20.29 -12.32
N LYS A 306 -4.72 -19.78 -13.22
CA LYS A 306 -5.80 -18.83 -12.88
C LYS A 306 -6.83 -19.43 -11.93
N ASP A 307 -7.18 -20.69 -12.08
CA ASP A 307 -8.07 -21.39 -11.14
C ASP A 307 -7.43 -21.47 -9.75
N ALA A 308 -6.17 -21.89 -9.66
CA ALA A 308 -5.42 -21.94 -8.40
C ALA A 308 -5.35 -20.56 -7.71
N THR A 309 -5.07 -19.49 -8.46
CA THR A 309 -5.08 -18.10 -7.98
C THR A 309 -6.44 -17.74 -7.39
N SER A 310 -7.54 -18.03 -8.10
CA SER A 310 -8.90 -17.77 -7.64
C SER A 310 -9.25 -18.55 -6.37
N GLN A 311 -8.88 -19.84 -6.31
CA GLN A 311 -9.11 -20.69 -5.15
C GLN A 311 -8.34 -20.22 -3.91
N LEU A 312 -7.10 -19.80 -4.07
CA LEU A 312 -6.28 -19.24 -2.97
C LEU A 312 -6.89 -17.96 -2.41
N ILE A 313 -7.27 -17.02 -3.27
CA ILE A 313 -7.92 -15.77 -2.86
C ILE A 313 -9.21 -16.08 -2.10
N GLY A 314 -10.07 -16.94 -2.67
CA GLY A 314 -11.31 -17.36 -2.04
C GLY A 314 -11.10 -18.02 -0.68
N ARG A 315 -10.11 -18.93 -0.57
CA ARG A 315 -9.74 -19.62 0.67
C ARG A 315 -9.35 -18.64 1.77
N PHE A 316 -8.48 -17.68 1.48
CA PHE A 316 -7.97 -16.73 2.48
C PHE A 316 -9.02 -15.71 2.91
N CYS A 317 -9.83 -15.22 1.96
CA CYS A 317 -10.92 -14.30 2.26
C CYS A 317 -12.03 -14.98 3.07
N LEU A 318 -12.47 -16.17 2.69
CA LEU A 318 -13.52 -16.92 3.39
C LEU A 318 -13.09 -17.31 4.80
N ALA A 319 -11.82 -17.69 5.02
CA ALA A 319 -11.30 -17.99 6.33
C ALA A 319 -11.34 -16.77 7.27
N ALA A 320 -10.92 -15.61 6.77
CA ALA A 320 -10.96 -14.36 7.53
C ALA A 320 -12.40 -13.90 7.79
N GLU A 321 -13.28 -13.97 6.80
CA GLU A 321 -14.71 -13.65 6.94
C GLU A 321 -15.36 -14.53 8.01
N THR A 322 -15.23 -15.85 7.89
CA THR A 322 -15.83 -16.83 8.79
C THR A 322 -15.38 -16.61 10.24
N ALA A 323 -14.08 -16.47 10.47
CA ALA A 323 -13.52 -16.24 11.79
C ALA A 323 -13.97 -14.88 12.38
N THR A 324 -13.99 -13.83 11.57
CA THR A 324 -14.45 -12.50 12.00
C THR A 324 -15.93 -12.52 12.34
N ARG A 325 -16.75 -13.18 11.55
CA ARG A 325 -18.19 -13.34 11.80
C ARG A 325 -18.48 -14.18 13.05
N ALA A 326 -17.67 -15.19 13.31
CA ALA A 326 -17.80 -16.02 14.52
C ALA A 326 -17.54 -15.20 15.79
N GLU A 327 -16.59 -14.25 15.74
CA GLU A 327 -16.25 -13.40 16.90
C GLU A 327 -17.21 -12.20 17.05
N TRP A 328 -17.58 -11.54 15.97
CA TRP A 328 -18.28 -10.25 15.98
C TRP A 328 -19.74 -10.30 15.50
N GLY A 329 -20.23 -11.45 15.06
CA GLY A 329 -21.59 -11.64 14.56
C GLY A 329 -21.84 -11.08 13.18
N THR A 330 -23.13 -11.02 12.79
CA THR A 330 -23.56 -10.70 11.40
C THR A 330 -23.82 -9.21 11.16
N GLY A 331 -23.60 -8.35 12.17
CA GLY A 331 -23.77 -6.91 12.07
C GLY A 331 -22.78 -6.25 11.11
N ARG A 332 -22.94 -4.93 10.90
CA ARG A 332 -21.96 -4.12 10.16
C ARG A 332 -20.71 -3.89 11.00
N LEU A 333 -19.56 -4.29 10.49
CA LEU A 333 -18.27 -4.09 11.14
C LEU A 333 -17.58 -2.91 10.46
N THR A 334 -17.52 -1.77 11.18
CA THR A 334 -17.05 -0.50 10.59
C THR A 334 -16.20 0.28 11.56
N ARG A 335 -15.24 1.02 11.08
CA ARG A 335 -14.38 1.93 11.85
C ARG A 335 -13.58 1.20 12.94
N HIS A 336 -13.76 1.55 14.18
CA HIS A 336 -13.04 0.98 15.34
C HIS A 336 -13.92 0.08 16.22
N ARG A 337 -15.03 -0.45 15.67
CA ARG A 337 -15.99 -1.26 16.43
C ARG A 337 -15.66 -2.75 16.45
N ALA A 338 -14.79 -3.21 15.59
CA ALA A 338 -14.38 -4.60 15.45
C ALA A 338 -12.91 -4.72 15.05
N ARG A 339 -12.39 -5.92 15.10
CA ARG A 339 -11.09 -6.30 14.56
C ARG A 339 -11.25 -7.43 13.57
N LEU A 340 -10.48 -7.40 12.49
CA LEU A 340 -10.42 -8.51 11.54
C LEU A 340 -9.71 -9.70 12.20
N VAL A 341 -10.35 -10.85 12.15
CA VAL A 341 -9.82 -12.11 12.67
C VAL A 341 -9.37 -12.98 11.51
N VAL A 342 -8.07 -13.19 11.41
CA VAL A 342 -7.49 -14.14 10.45
C VAL A 342 -6.98 -15.34 11.24
N PRO A 343 -7.44 -16.57 10.95
CA PRO A 343 -6.97 -17.76 11.65
C PRO A 343 -5.45 -17.93 11.57
N PRO A 344 -4.77 -18.36 12.67
CA PRO A 344 -3.33 -18.55 12.66
C PRO A 344 -2.82 -19.44 11.51
N GLY A 345 -3.50 -20.55 11.24
CA GLY A 345 -3.15 -21.44 10.12
C GLY A 345 -3.20 -20.74 8.75
N THR A 346 -4.19 -19.88 8.53
CA THR A 346 -4.32 -19.09 7.28
C THR A 346 -3.20 -18.04 7.17
N ARG A 347 -2.81 -17.41 8.30
CA ARG A 347 -1.65 -16.50 8.31
C ARG A 347 -0.35 -17.23 7.97
N LEU A 348 -0.16 -18.44 8.47
CA LEU A 348 1.02 -19.25 8.13
C LEU A 348 1.02 -19.68 6.66
N GLU A 349 -0.12 -20.06 6.09
CA GLU A 349 -0.23 -20.34 4.65
C GLU A 349 0.16 -19.12 3.80
N CYS A 350 -0.35 -17.95 4.13
CA CYS A 350 0.03 -16.69 3.47
C CYS A 350 1.53 -16.37 3.64
N ALA A 351 2.08 -16.57 4.84
CA ALA A 351 3.50 -16.33 5.14
C ALA A 351 4.42 -17.27 4.34
N VAL A 352 4.03 -18.54 4.21
CA VAL A 352 4.76 -19.52 3.39
C VAL A 352 4.75 -19.13 1.92
N LEU A 353 3.61 -18.71 1.35
CA LEU A 353 3.54 -18.26 -0.04
C LEU A 353 4.41 -17.01 -0.28
N LYS A 354 4.42 -16.06 0.65
CA LYS A 354 5.31 -14.89 0.59
C LYS A 354 6.79 -15.30 0.61
N ALA A 355 7.15 -16.27 1.44
CA ALA A 355 8.52 -16.79 1.50
C ALA A 355 8.93 -17.53 0.22
N VAL A 356 8.00 -18.27 -0.40
CA VAL A 356 8.19 -18.90 -1.71
C VAL A 356 8.48 -17.83 -2.77
N ALA A 357 7.66 -16.80 -2.86
CA ALA A 357 7.88 -15.70 -3.79
C ALA A 357 9.22 -14.99 -3.54
N GLU A 358 9.56 -14.75 -2.27
CA GLU A 358 10.86 -14.15 -1.93
C GLU A 358 12.03 -15.04 -2.35
N ARG A 359 11.98 -16.33 -2.08
CA ARG A 359 13.06 -17.30 -2.39
C ARG A 359 13.31 -17.39 -3.90
N TYR A 360 12.27 -17.58 -4.69
CA TYR A 360 12.39 -17.92 -6.11
C TYR A 360 12.28 -16.73 -7.06
N VAL A 361 11.63 -15.66 -6.66
CA VAL A 361 11.44 -14.47 -7.53
C VAL A 361 12.35 -13.33 -7.09
N MET A 362 12.37 -12.98 -5.80
CA MET A 362 13.03 -11.76 -5.34
C MET A 362 14.53 -11.94 -5.05
N ARG A 363 14.97 -13.09 -4.50
CA ARG A 363 16.37 -13.33 -4.12
C ARG A 363 17.23 -13.94 -5.24
N ARG A 364 16.84 -13.76 -6.48
CA ARG A 364 17.63 -14.25 -7.62
C ARG A 364 18.94 -13.47 -7.76
N PRO A 365 20.07 -14.14 -8.10
CA PRO A 365 21.38 -13.50 -8.22
C PRO A 365 21.44 -12.37 -9.25
N ASP A 366 20.73 -12.49 -10.39
CA ASP A 366 20.64 -11.48 -11.42
C ASP A 366 19.93 -10.19 -10.94
N GLN A 367 19.06 -10.30 -9.94
CA GLN A 367 18.38 -9.17 -9.34
C GLN A 367 19.26 -8.38 -8.36
N GLU A 368 20.29 -8.97 -7.79
CA GLU A 368 21.16 -8.29 -6.82
C GLU A 368 21.98 -7.17 -7.46
N ALA A 369 22.58 -7.43 -8.62
CA ALA A 369 23.31 -6.42 -9.39
C ALA A 369 22.38 -5.27 -9.82
N LEU A 370 21.16 -5.60 -10.29
CA LEU A 370 20.16 -4.62 -10.66
C LEU A 370 19.75 -3.74 -9.46
N ARG A 371 19.57 -4.34 -8.30
CA ARG A 371 19.24 -3.61 -7.07
C ARG A 371 20.36 -2.68 -6.62
N ALA A 372 21.61 -3.11 -6.74
CA ALA A 372 22.76 -2.26 -6.43
C ALA A 372 22.78 -1.02 -7.34
N ASP A 373 22.60 -1.20 -8.66
CA ASP A 373 22.50 -0.11 -9.65
C ASP A 373 21.32 0.85 -9.33
N GLN A 374 20.17 0.32 -8.98
CA GLN A 374 19.00 1.12 -8.60
C GLN A 374 19.24 2.00 -7.37
N ARG A 375 19.96 1.50 -6.35
CA ARG A 375 20.33 2.30 -5.18
C ARG A 375 21.28 3.43 -5.54
N VAL A 376 22.27 3.15 -6.41
CA VAL A 376 23.18 4.18 -6.93
C VAL A 376 22.41 5.26 -7.68
N ILE A 377 21.47 4.88 -8.54
CA ILE A 377 20.63 5.84 -9.29
C ILE A 377 19.86 6.76 -8.34
N ILE A 378 19.25 6.23 -7.27
CA ILE A 378 18.51 7.06 -6.30
C ILE A 378 19.45 8.02 -5.56
N ALA A 379 20.62 7.55 -5.11
CA ALA A 379 21.58 8.38 -4.39
C ALA A 379 22.14 9.52 -5.27
N GLU A 380 22.65 9.18 -6.47
CA GLU A 380 23.20 10.16 -7.41
C GLU A 380 22.14 11.16 -7.91
N LEU A 381 20.88 10.68 -8.11
CA LEU A 381 19.77 11.54 -8.48
C LEU A 381 19.45 12.55 -7.39
N ALA A 382 19.47 12.12 -6.13
CA ALA A 382 19.25 13.00 -4.99
C ALA A 382 20.39 14.05 -4.86
N GLU A 383 21.65 13.63 -4.94
CA GLU A 383 22.79 14.53 -4.93
C GLU A 383 22.72 15.57 -6.06
N ALA A 384 22.38 15.12 -7.27
CA ALA A 384 22.26 16.00 -8.42
C ALA A 384 21.11 17.02 -8.29
N LEU A 385 19.98 16.63 -7.70
CA LEU A 385 18.86 17.53 -7.41
C LEU A 385 19.22 18.52 -6.30
N ILE A 386 19.83 18.08 -5.20
CA ILE A 386 20.30 18.95 -4.12
C ILE A 386 21.27 20.01 -4.64
N ALA A 387 22.24 19.61 -5.48
CA ALA A 387 23.24 20.53 -6.04
C ALA A 387 22.67 21.53 -7.05
N ARG A 388 21.50 21.27 -7.62
CA ARG A 388 20.89 22.09 -8.68
C ARG A 388 19.63 22.82 -8.27
N ALA A 389 19.08 22.50 -7.09
CA ALA A 389 17.83 23.12 -6.63
C ALA A 389 17.95 24.66 -6.56
N PRO A 390 16.87 25.36 -6.92
CA PRO A 390 15.55 24.88 -7.36
C PRO A 390 15.51 24.42 -8.84
N ASP A 391 16.59 24.61 -9.61
CA ASP A 391 16.68 24.17 -11.01
C ASP A 391 16.72 22.63 -11.07
N GLY A 392 15.90 22.05 -11.92
CA GLY A 392 15.75 20.58 -12.02
C GLY A 392 14.51 20.05 -11.30
N LEU A 393 13.82 20.87 -10.51
CA LEU A 393 12.52 20.54 -9.95
C LEU A 393 11.39 20.81 -10.93
N ASP A 394 10.43 19.89 -10.98
CA ASP A 394 9.17 20.10 -11.68
C ASP A 394 8.36 21.22 -11.02
N PRO A 395 7.52 21.96 -11.75
CA PRO A 395 6.86 23.17 -11.24
C PRO A 395 6.12 22.98 -9.92
N GLN A 396 5.52 21.80 -9.71
CA GLN A 396 4.80 21.48 -8.47
C GLN A 396 5.74 21.42 -7.25
N PHE A 397 6.86 20.73 -7.39
CA PHE A 397 7.84 20.54 -6.29
C PHE A 397 8.71 21.79 -6.11
N ARG A 398 8.96 22.52 -7.20
CA ARG A 398 9.62 23.83 -7.14
C ARG A 398 8.82 24.80 -6.29
N ALA A 399 7.50 24.88 -6.45
CA ALA A 399 6.65 25.75 -5.64
C ALA A 399 6.72 25.43 -4.14
N LEU A 400 6.83 24.11 -3.79
CA LEU A 400 7.02 23.67 -2.40
C LEU A 400 8.41 24.06 -1.88
N TYR A 401 9.44 23.87 -2.70
CA TYR A 401 10.82 24.23 -2.37
C TYR A 401 10.97 25.75 -2.14
N ASP A 402 10.50 26.58 -3.09
CA ASP A 402 10.59 28.05 -3.01
C ASP A 402 9.86 28.59 -1.78
N ARG A 403 8.72 28.01 -1.40
CA ARG A 403 8.01 28.35 -0.15
C ARG A 403 8.83 27.99 1.08
N ALA A 404 9.41 26.80 1.12
CA ALA A 404 10.26 26.37 2.23
C ALA A 404 11.52 27.23 2.35
N GLU A 405 12.11 27.63 1.23
CA GLU A 405 13.26 28.54 1.20
C GLU A 405 12.91 29.91 1.74
N ALA A 406 11.76 30.48 1.34
CA ALA A 406 11.28 31.79 1.87
C ALA A 406 10.99 31.71 3.38
N ALA A 407 10.62 30.55 3.91
CA ALA A 407 10.42 30.33 5.35
C ALA A 407 11.72 30.00 6.11
N GLY A 408 12.84 29.78 5.41
CA GLY A 408 14.10 29.32 6.01
C GLY A 408 14.02 27.88 6.55
N ASP A 409 13.14 27.04 6.00
CA ASP A 409 12.88 25.67 6.45
C ASP A 409 13.65 24.66 5.59
N ASP A 410 14.85 24.30 6.06
CA ASP A 410 15.73 23.33 5.38
C ASP A 410 15.11 21.93 5.31
N THR A 411 14.32 21.55 6.31
CA THR A 411 13.64 20.26 6.37
C THR A 411 12.58 20.17 5.27
N ALA A 412 11.75 21.21 5.14
CA ALA A 412 10.73 21.27 4.09
C ALA A 412 11.35 21.39 2.68
N ARG A 413 12.49 22.11 2.53
CA ARG A 413 13.24 22.12 1.25
C ARG A 413 13.68 20.73 0.85
N MET A 414 14.31 20.01 1.77
CA MET A 414 14.75 18.62 1.52
C MET A 414 13.54 17.72 1.22
N ARG A 415 12.44 17.88 1.95
CA ARG A 415 11.21 17.10 1.71
C ARG A 415 10.66 17.32 0.30
N ALA A 416 10.71 18.53 -0.26
CA ALA A 416 10.25 18.79 -1.63
C ALA A 416 11.10 18.04 -2.68
N LEU A 417 12.42 17.90 -2.46
CA LEU A 417 13.30 17.09 -3.32
C LEU A 417 12.94 15.59 -3.24
N ILE A 418 12.72 15.08 -2.05
CA ILE A 418 12.31 13.69 -1.80
C ILE A 418 10.94 13.40 -2.44
N ASP A 419 9.97 14.32 -2.31
CA ASP A 419 8.65 14.22 -2.93
C ASP A 419 8.75 14.09 -4.45
N GLN A 420 9.64 14.85 -5.10
CA GLN A 420 9.87 14.73 -6.53
C GLN A 420 10.44 13.36 -6.91
N ILE A 421 11.45 12.87 -6.19
CA ILE A 421 12.06 11.57 -6.47
C ILE A 421 11.00 10.46 -6.30
N ALA A 422 10.24 10.51 -5.22
CA ALA A 422 9.17 9.54 -4.95
C ALA A 422 8.06 9.55 -6.00
N ALA A 423 7.82 10.70 -6.66
CA ALA A 423 6.82 10.82 -7.72
C ALA A 423 7.26 10.26 -9.08
N LEU A 424 8.53 9.92 -9.25
CA LEU A 424 9.03 9.33 -10.50
C LEU A 424 8.57 7.89 -10.69
N THR A 425 8.50 7.46 -11.94
CA THR A 425 8.44 6.05 -12.33
C THR A 425 9.85 5.48 -12.48
N ASP A 426 10.00 4.16 -12.57
CA ASP A 426 11.31 3.52 -12.76
C ASP A 426 12.04 4.06 -14.00
N ALA A 427 11.32 4.18 -15.12
CA ALA A 427 11.85 4.71 -16.36
C ALA A 427 12.19 6.21 -16.26
N SER A 428 11.34 7.02 -15.61
CA SER A 428 11.59 8.44 -15.47
C SER A 428 12.73 8.75 -14.50
N ALA A 429 12.93 7.91 -13.46
CA ALA A 429 14.08 8.02 -12.56
C ALA A 429 15.39 7.78 -13.31
N ARG A 430 15.49 6.71 -14.12
CA ARG A 430 16.65 6.45 -14.97
C ARG A 430 16.90 7.58 -15.97
N SER A 431 15.86 8.08 -16.62
CA SER A 431 15.94 9.16 -17.59
C SER A 431 16.40 10.47 -16.96
N LEU A 432 15.85 10.83 -15.80
CA LEU A 432 16.23 12.05 -15.08
C LEU A 432 17.66 11.94 -14.56
N HIS A 433 18.05 10.81 -13.98
CA HIS A 433 19.41 10.51 -13.56
C HIS A 433 20.40 10.71 -14.72
N ALA A 434 20.20 10.05 -15.86
CA ALA A 434 21.06 10.18 -17.03
C ALA A 434 21.18 11.63 -17.53
N ARG A 435 20.12 12.44 -17.41
CA ARG A 435 20.11 13.86 -17.82
C ARG A 435 20.90 14.74 -16.83
N LEU A 436 20.80 14.46 -15.54
CA LEU A 436 21.41 15.30 -14.52
C LEU A 436 22.87 14.95 -14.25
N THR A 437 23.29 13.70 -14.46
CA THR A 437 24.66 13.23 -14.19
C THR A 437 25.59 13.35 -15.39
N ARG A 438 25.07 13.55 -16.63
CA ARG A 438 25.93 13.79 -17.80
C ARG A 438 26.74 15.08 -17.64
N PRO A 439 28.05 15.07 -17.98
CA PRO A 439 28.85 16.28 -18.01
C PRO A 439 28.22 17.34 -18.94
N ARG A 440 28.15 18.60 -18.48
CA ARG A 440 27.76 19.73 -19.36
C ARG A 440 28.83 19.85 -20.45
N GLY A 441 28.60 19.34 -21.67
CA GLY A 441 29.53 19.55 -22.77
C GLY A 441 29.60 18.49 -23.87
N THR A 442 28.74 17.47 -23.87
CA THR A 442 28.66 16.51 -25.02
C THR A 442 27.27 16.60 -25.65
N LEU A 443 27.11 17.55 -26.61
CA LEU A 443 26.11 17.49 -27.65
C LEU A 443 26.71 16.72 -28.82
#